data_575084ea92b25d3bf08136ae0a553e8b
#
_entry.id   575084ea92b25d3bf08136ae0a553e8b
#
_cell.length_a   1.000
_cell.length_b   1.000
_cell.length_c   1.000
_cell.angle_alpha   90.00
_cell.angle_beta   90.00
_cell.angle_gamma   90.00
#
_symmetry.space_group_name_H-M   'P 1'
#
loop_
_entity.id
_entity.type
_entity.pdbx_description
1 polymer ?
#
loop_
_entity_poly.entity_id
_entity_poly.type
_entity_poly.pdbx_seq_one_letter_code
_entity_poly.pdbx_strand_id
1 'polypeptide(L)'
;MQKKSRSYDQLKLKLLCDHLCDNIESLLSSLDLEYSMGNKMITMICPIHGGDNASALNLYHQGDYYRGNWKCRTHNCEKHFRSSIIGFIRGVLSHQKYGWADEKDMSCSFDEAVDYCTKFLNKDLGSIVVSKSDREKGMFTNLVSKITISDVEVKKESKISRQSVRNSLTFPCQYFVDRGFSEKILDKYDIGFCDKPNKEMYNRAVVPIYDKDHSYLVGCTGRMIFDKCDKCNSYHDYSNTCPSSQNKWKYSKWKHNFEFKSQNYLYNLWFAKDHILASNTVVVVESPGNVWKLEENNIHNSVAMFGSSLSDRQKMLLDSSGAMNIIILTDNDEAGQKAAEQIKSKCQNTYRIFIPQISKPDVGEMTSEEINNEIKPLLERIL
;
A
#
# COMPACT_ATOMS: atom_id res chain seq x y z
N MET A 1 17.98 25.82 -29.03
CA MET A 1 16.63 26.42 -28.91
C MET A 1 15.80 25.53 -28.01
N GLN A 2 15.53 25.95 -26.79
CA GLN A 2 14.59 25.24 -25.90
C GLN A 2 13.17 25.39 -26.48
N LYS A 3 12.55 24.29 -26.91
CA LYS A 3 11.12 24.29 -27.28
C LYS A 3 10.32 24.64 -26.02
N LYS A 4 9.57 25.75 -26.03
CA LYS A 4 8.58 26.06 -24.97
C LYS A 4 7.63 24.86 -24.84
N SER A 5 7.49 24.31 -23.65
CA SER A 5 6.48 23.25 -23.38
C SER A 5 5.09 23.81 -23.62
N ARG A 6 4.23 23.05 -24.29
CA ARG A 6 2.83 23.40 -24.52
C ARG A 6 2.07 23.40 -23.20
N SER A 7 1.16 24.34 -23.02
CA SER A 7 0.21 24.30 -21.90
C SER A 7 -1.03 23.51 -22.30
N TYR A 8 -1.46 22.56 -21.47
CA TYR A 8 -2.59 21.69 -21.75
C TYR A 8 -3.70 21.87 -20.72
N ASP A 9 -4.95 21.87 -21.20
CA ASP A 9 -6.14 21.82 -20.34
C ASP A 9 -6.22 20.45 -19.65
N GLN A 10 -6.24 20.43 -18.34
CA GLN A 10 -6.25 19.20 -17.53
C GLN A 10 -7.49 18.34 -17.75
N LEU A 11 -8.67 18.95 -18.00
CA LEU A 11 -9.89 18.23 -18.30
C LEU A 11 -9.81 17.53 -19.65
N LYS A 12 -9.25 18.20 -20.65
CA LYS A 12 -9.01 17.60 -21.96
C LYS A 12 -8.01 16.45 -21.91
N LEU A 13 -6.96 16.57 -21.11
CA LEU A 13 -6.03 15.45 -20.89
C LEU A 13 -6.71 14.27 -20.19
N LYS A 14 -7.58 14.53 -19.22
CA LYS A 14 -8.36 13.47 -18.56
C LYS A 14 -9.27 12.74 -19.55
N LEU A 15 -10.02 13.47 -20.35
CA LEU A 15 -10.87 12.89 -21.39
C LEU A 15 -10.05 12.11 -22.44
N LEU A 16 -8.87 12.60 -22.79
CA LEU A 16 -7.94 11.87 -23.65
C LEU A 16 -7.52 10.53 -22.99
N CYS A 17 -7.20 10.52 -21.70
CA CYS A 17 -6.90 9.29 -20.96
C CYS A 17 -8.08 8.32 -20.96
N ASP A 18 -9.31 8.80 -20.78
CA ASP A 18 -10.52 7.97 -20.79
C ASP A 18 -10.72 7.32 -22.17
N HIS A 19 -10.56 8.08 -23.26
CA HIS A 19 -10.62 7.55 -24.64
C HIS A 19 -9.51 6.52 -24.94
N LEU A 20 -8.31 6.71 -24.37
CA LEU A 20 -7.22 5.72 -24.50
C LEU A 20 -7.56 4.43 -23.77
N CYS A 21 -8.17 4.53 -22.59
CA CYS A 21 -8.64 3.36 -21.84
C CYS A 21 -9.79 2.63 -22.52
N ASP A 22 -10.68 3.35 -23.23
CA ASP A 22 -11.75 2.74 -24.03
C ASP A 22 -11.21 1.91 -25.21
N ASN A 23 -9.99 2.26 -25.68
CA ASN A 23 -9.33 1.61 -26.80
C ASN A 23 -8.04 0.87 -26.37
N ILE A 24 -8.01 0.37 -25.13
CA ILE A 24 -6.75 -0.09 -24.49
C ILE A 24 -6.08 -1.25 -25.24
N GLU A 25 -6.85 -2.24 -25.72
CA GLU A 25 -6.29 -3.38 -26.44
C GLU A 25 -5.64 -2.95 -27.75
N SER A 26 -6.31 -2.11 -28.51
CA SER A 26 -5.77 -1.55 -29.76
C SER A 26 -4.54 -0.68 -29.50
N LEU A 27 -4.52 0.06 -28.39
CA LEU A 27 -3.39 0.86 -27.96
C LEU A 27 -2.17 -0.01 -27.65
N LEU A 28 -2.34 -1.05 -26.83
CA LEU A 28 -1.25 -1.95 -26.44
C LEU A 28 -0.71 -2.71 -27.65
N SER A 29 -1.59 -3.15 -28.56
CA SER A 29 -1.21 -3.76 -29.83
C SER A 29 -0.42 -2.78 -30.73
N SER A 30 -0.81 -1.50 -30.78
CA SER A 30 -0.07 -0.48 -31.56
C SER A 30 1.31 -0.16 -31.01
N LEU A 31 1.54 -0.47 -29.74
CA LEU A 31 2.85 -0.34 -29.05
C LEU A 31 3.65 -1.63 -29.07
N ASP A 32 3.16 -2.69 -29.70
CA ASP A 32 3.77 -4.04 -29.81
C ASP A 32 4.08 -4.63 -28.43
N LEU A 33 3.09 -4.60 -27.52
CA LEU A 33 3.23 -5.06 -26.15
C LEU A 33 2.49 -6.38 -25.91
N GLU A 34 3.16 -7.33 -25.25
CA GLU A 34 2.56 -8.55 -24.72
C GLU A 34 2.01 -8.30 -23.32
N TYR A 35 0.77 -8.74 -23.05
CA TYR A 35 0.11 -8.49 -21.79
C TYR A 35 -0.89 -9.60 -21.41
N SER A 36 -1.25 -9.64 -20.14
CA SER A 36 -2.34 -10.46 -19.62
C SER A 36 -3.49 -9.55 -19.19
N MET A 37 -4.67 -9.76 -19.80
CA MET A 37 -5.87 -8.97 -19.52
C MET A 37 -6.62 -9.53 -18.31
N GLY A 38 -6.81 -8.71 -17.27
CA GLY A 38 -7.72 -8.99 -16.16
C GLY A 38 -8.91 -8.04 -16.16
N ASN A 39 -9.92 -8.32 -15.34
CA ASN A 39 -11.18 -7.54 -15.32
C ASN A 39 -11.01 -6.03 -15.07
N LYS A 40 -10.02 -5.63 -14.26
CA LYS A 40 -9.78 -4.21 -13.89
C LYS A 40 -8.37 -3.75 -14.21
N MET A 41 -7.47 -4.68 -14.42
CA MET A 41 -6.04 -4.44 -14.47
C MET A 41 -5.39 -5.33 -15.51
N ILE A 42 -4.53 -4.74 -16.29
CA ILE A 42 -3.65 -5.41 -17.23
C ILE A 42 -2.28 -5.58 -16.55
N THR A 43 -1.71 -6.77 -16.66
CA THR A 43 -0.37 -7.08 -16.14
C THR A 43 0.57 -7.44 -17.30
N MET A 44 1.81 -6.99 -17.19
CA MET A 44 2.83 -7.28 -18.22
C MET A 44 4.24 -7.20 -17.63
N ILE A 45 5.21 -7.72 -18.35
CA ILE A 45 6.61 -7.34 -18.17
C ILE A 45 6.70 -5.83 -18.38
N CYS A 46 7.52 -5.14 -17.59
CA CYS A 46 7.61 -3.70 -17.77
C CYS A 46 8.30 -3.37 -19.11
N PRO A 47 7.59 -2.77 -20.08
CA PRO A 47 8.16 -2.47 -21.40
C PRO A 47 9.06 -1.23 -21.38
N ILE A 48 9.33 -0.66 -20.21
CA ILE A 48 10.09 0.59 -20.07
C ILE A 48 11.52 0.29 -19.64
N HIS A 49 11.73 -0.52 -18.59
CA HIS A 49 13.07 -0.93 -18.13
C HIS A 49 13.40 -2.37 -18.46
N GLY A 50 12.47 -3.13 -19.04
CA GLY A 50 12.64 -4.55 -19.33
C GLY A 50 12.51 -5.44 -18.09
N GLY A 51 13.14 -6.62 -18.14
CA GLY A 51 13.15 -7.61 -17.07
C GLY A 51 12.35 -8.87 -17.43
N ASP A 52 12.27 -9.81 -16.48
CA ASP A 52 11.67 -11.14 -16.67
C ASP A 52 10.38 -11.37 -15.87
N ASN A 53 9.96 -10.38 -15.07
CA ASN A 53 8.78 -10.51 -14.23
C ASN A 53 7.50 -10.16 -15.00
N ALA A 54 6.72 -11.18 -15.37
CA ALA A 54 5.46 -11.04 -16.12
C ALA A 54 4.38 -10.20 -15.40
N SER A 55 4.54 -9.89 -14.12
CA SER A 55 3.65 -9.05 -13.34
C SER A 55 4.30 -7.76 -12.81
N ALA A 56 5.42 -7.36 -13.41
CA ALA A 56 6.16 -6.19 -12.97
C ALA A 56 5.38 -4.89 -13.14
N LEU A 57 4.58 -4.76 -14.19
CA LEU A 57 3.79 -3.57 -14.47
C LEU A 57 2.30 -3.88 -14.39
N ASN A 58 1.57 -2.99 -13.73
CA ASN A 58 0.12 -3.00 -13.68
C ASN A 58 -0.43 -1.73 -14.32
N LEU A 59 -1.34 -1.88 -15.28
CA LEU A 59 -2.08 -0.79 -15.92
C LEU A 59 -3.58 -0.97 -15.63
N TYR A 60 -4.20 0.02 -15.00
CA TYR A 60 -5.60 -0.04 -14.60
C TYR A 60 -6.49 0.55 -15.69
N HIS A 61 -7.20 -0.30 -16.43
CA HIS A 61 -8.04 0.14 -17.54
C HIS A 61 -9.51 0.36 -17.17
N GLN A 62 -9.92 -0.10 -15.97
CA GLN A 62 -11.28 0.08 -15.45
C GLN A 62 -11.26 0.50 -13.98
N GLY A 63 -12.36 1.11 -13.52
CA GLY A 63 -12.57 1.58 -12.15
C GLY A 63 -12.54 3.10 -12.03
N ASP A 64 -13.32 3.63 -11.07
CA ASP A 64 -13.57 5.08 -10.97
C ASP A 64 -12.37 5.89 -10.49
N TYR A 65 -11.48 5.30 -9.69
CA TYR A 65 -10.36 6.02 -9.06
C TYR A 65 -8.99 5.82 -9.73
N TYR A 66 -8.80 4.68 -10.40
CA TYR A 66 -7.47 4.30 -10.94
C TYR A 66 -7.44 4.16 -12.45
N ARG A 67 -8.58 4.37 -13.13
CA ARG A 67 -8.66 4.22 -14.57
C ARG A 67 -7.62 5.10 -15.27
N GLY A 68 -6.83 4.49 -16.13
CA GLY A 68 -5.74 5.15 -16.82
C GLY A 68 -4.46 5.34 -15.99
N ASN A 69 -4.39 4.82 -14.75
CA ASN A 69 -3.17 4.80 -13.97
C ASN A 69 -2.39 3.51 -14.18
N TRP A 70 -1.10 3.59 -13.96
CA TRP A 70 -0.19 2.45 -14.01
C TRP A 70 0.88 2.51 -12.94
N LYS A 71 1.49 1.36 -12.66
CA LYS A 71 2.55 1.24 -11.69
C LYS A 71 3.53 0.14 -12.08
N CYS A 72 4.82 0.45 -12.05
CA CYS A 72 5.90 -0.52 -12.12
C CYS A 72 6.33 -0.92 -10.71
N ARG A 73 6.25 -2.22 -10.38
CA ARG A 73 6.53 -2.73 -9.02
C ARG A 73 8.01 -2.96 -8.75
N THR A 74 8.84 -3.00 -9.78
CA THR A 74 10.26 -3.32 -9.66
C THR A 74 11.14 -2.07 -9.67
N HIS A 75 10.94 -1.15 -10.61
CA HIS A 75 11.77 0.05 -10.80
C HIS A 75 11.03 1.37 -10.55
N ASN A 76 9.74 1.33 -10.19
CA ASN A 76 8.92 2.53 -10.00
C ASN A 76 8.98 3.53 -11.17
N CYS A 77 9.00 3.03 -12.41
CA CYS A 77 9.13 3.86 -13.62
C CYS A 77 8.06 4.98 -13.70
N GLU A 78 6.90 4.77 -13.07
CA GLU A 78 5.85 5.78 -12.98
C GLU A 78 6.27 7.04 -12.23
N LYS A 79 7.28 6.98 -11.36
CA LYS A 79 7.80 8.19 -10.68
C LYS A 79 8.49 9.12 -11.67
N HIS A 80 9.19 8.56 -12.67
CA HIS A 80 9.84 9.34 -13.71
C HIS A 80 8.85 9.83 -14.78
N PHE A 81 7.94 8.94 -15.23
CA PHE A 81 7.03 9.22 -16.34
C PHE A 81 5.64 9.71 -15.92
N ARG A 82 5.32 9.73 -14.62
CA ARG A 82 4.00 9.93 -14.01
C ARG A 82 3.05 8.74 -14.21
N SER A 83 2.11 8.56 -13.30
CA SER A 83 1.24 7.37 -13.23
C SER A 83 0.07 7.36 -14.21
N SER A 84 -0.13 8.37 -15.06
CA SER A 84 -1.20 8.38 -16.07
C SER A 84 -0.86 7.51 -17.28
N ILE A 85 -1.87 7.05 -18.04
CA ILE A 85 -1.68 6.29 -19.28
C ILE A 85 -0.84 7.05 -20.31
N ILE A 86 -0.91 8.39 -20.35
CA ILE A 86 -0.02 9.21 -21.18
C ILE A 86 1.43 9.08 -20.70
N GLY A 87 1.63 9.02 -19.38
CA GLY A 87 2.95 8.77 -18.79
C GLY A 87 3.48 7.37 -19.12
N PHE A 88 2.60 6.36 -19.10
CA PHE A 88 2.94 5.01 -19.55
C PHE A 88 3.41 5.01 -21.01
N ILE A 89 2.62 5.58 -21.92
CA ILE A 89 2.97 5.71 -23.34
C ILE A 89 4.31 6.45 -23.50
N ARG A 90 4.50 7.56 -22.76
CA ARG A 90 5.76 8.28 -22.76
C ARG A 90 6.96 7.40 -22.40
N GLY A 91 6.80 6.55 -21.37
CA GLY A 91 7.83 5.62 -20.95
C GLY A 91 8.14 4.57 -22.02
N VAL A 92 7.09 3.94 -22.60
CA VAL A 92 7.25 2.95 -23.69
C VAL A 92 7.96 3.56 -24.89
N LEU A 93 7.50 4.73 -25.35
CA LEU A 93 8.14 5.45 -26.48
C LEU A 93 9.57 5.83 -26.17
N SER A 94 9.90 6.17 -24.92
CA SER A 94 11.28 6.50 -24.52
C SER A 94 12.18 5.28 -24.61
N HIS A 95 11.71 4.11 -24.18
CA HIS A 95 12.44 2.87 -24.34
C HIS A 95 12.62 2.49 -25.82
N GLN A 96 11.54 2.49 -26.58
CA GLN A 96 11.55 2.12 -27.99
C GLN A 96 12.45 3.02 -28.84
N LYS A 97 12.45 4.34 -28.56
CA LYS A 97 13.17 5.34 -29.37
C LYS A 97 14.61 5.57 -28.91
N TYR A 98 14.88 5.50 -27.61
CA TYR A 98 16.15 5.87 -27.02
C TYR A 98 16.79 4.79 -26.18
N GLY A 99 16.15 3.60 -26.02
CA GLY A 99 16.64 2.53 -25.16
C GLY A 99 16.58 2.87 -23.66
N TRP A 100 15.65 3.75 -23.24
CA TRP A 100 15.56 4.18 -21.85
C TRP A 100 15.46 3.01 -20.88
N ALA A 101 16.32 2.96 -19.89
CA ALA A 101 16.34 1.96 -18.81
C ALA A 101 16.54 2.61 -17.43
N ASP A 102 17.15 3.78 -17.33
CA ASP A 102 17.45 4.50 -16.08
C ASP A 102 17.08 5.98 -16.19
N GLU A 103 16.90 6.66 -15.05
CA GLU A 103 16.51 8.08 -14.94
C GLU A 103 17.50 9.05 -15.63
N LYS A 104 18.72 8.62 -15.87
CA LYS A 104 19.76 9.39 -16.57
C LYS A 104 19.65 9.35 -18.10
N ASP A 105 18.85 8.43 -18.60
CA ASP A 105 18.72 8.21 -20.04
C ASP A 105 17.82 9.28 -20.69
N MET A 106 18.03 9.46 -22.01
CA MET A 106 17.19 10.35 -22.80
C MET A 106 15.75 9.82 -22.85
N SER A 107 14.78 10.68 -22.59
CA SER A 107 13.36 10.32 -22.63
C SER A 107 12.57 11.19 -23.60
N CYS A 108 11.49 10.65 -24.16
CA CYS A 108 10.51 11.41 -24.93
C CYS A 108 9.92 12.55 -24.09
N SER A 109 9.63 13.66 -24.73
CA SER A 109 8.92 14.77 -24.10
C SER A 109 7.45 14.40 -23.84
N PHE A 110 6.79 15.13 -22.94
CA PHE A 110 5.36 14.98 -22.71
C PHE A 110 4.54 15.33 -23.96
N ASP A 111 4.99 16.35 -24.71
CA ASP A 111 4.36 16.78 -25.97
C ASP A 111 4.39 15.67 -27.03
N GLU A 112 5.50 14.94 -27.18
CA GLU A 112 5.60 13.79 -28.07
C GLU A 112 4.64 12.66 -27.69
N ALA A 113 4.46 12.40 -26.40
CA ALA A 113 3.51 11.40 -25.93
C ALA A 113 2.04 11.82 -26.21
N VAL A 114 1.72 13.08 -26.00
CA VAL A 114 0.38 13.62 -26.32
C VAL A 114 0.12 13.58 -27.83
N ASP A 115 1.11 13.96 -28.64
CA ASP A 115 1.01 13.90 -30.11
C ASP A 115 0.82 12.45 -30.60
N TYR A 116 1.46 11.46 -29.96
CA TYR A 116 1.20 10.03 -30.23
C TYR A 116 -0.24 9.65 -29.89
N CYS A 117 -0.73 10.01 -28.68
CA CYS A 117 -2.08 9.68 -28.24
C CYS A 117 -3.18 10.26 -29.14
N THR A 118 -3.02 11.53 -29.56
CA THR A 118 -3.97 12.18 -30.45
C THR A 118 -3.96 11.58 -31.85
N LYS A 119 -2.78 11.23 -32.36
CA LYS A 119 -2.63 10.48 -33.63
C LYS A 119 -3.29 9.12 -33.57
N PHE A 120 -3.02 8.34 -32.51
CA PHE A 120 -3.60 7.02 -32.31
C PHE A 120 -5.13 7.07 -32.33
N LEU A 121 -5.74 8.02 -31.62
CA LEU A 121 -7.19 8.17 -31.56
C LEU A 121 -7.78 8.89 -32.76
N ASN A 122 -6.96 9.39 -33.69
CA ASN A 122 -7.37 10.26 -34.79
C ASN A 122 -8.24 11.45 -34.30
N LYS A 123 -7.86 12.03 -33.15
CA LYS A 123 -8.57 13.13 -32.51
C LYS A 123 -7.58 14.24 -32.14
N ASP A 124 -7.86 15.48 -32.52
CA ASP A 124 -7.11 16.63 -32.02
C ASP A 124 -7.62 17.02 -30.60
N LEU A 125 -6.71 17.43 -29.71
CA LEU A 125 -7.07 17.97 -28.40
C LEU A 125 -7.99 19.20 -28.52
N GLY A 126 -7.88 19.98 -29.60
CA GLY A 126 -8.79 21.08 -29.91
C GLY A 126 -10.23 20.61 -30.11
N SER A 127 -10.42 19.45 -30.71
CA SER A 127 -11.72 18.87 -31.01
C SER A 127 -12.39 18.17 -29.83
N ILE A 128 -11.65 17.93 -28.72
CA ILE A 128 -12.22 17.35 -27.49
C ILE A 128 -13.12 18.41 -26.82
N VAL A 129 -14.43 18.21 -26.93
CA VAL A 129 -15.44 19.07 -26.32
C VAL A 129 -15.60 18.69 -24.86
N VAL A 130 -15.26 19.61 -23.95
CA VAL A 130 -15.54 19.44 -22.51
C VAL A 130 -16.98 19.88 -22.27
N SER A 131 -17.85 18.93 -22.00
CA SER A 131 -19.26 19.24 -21.70
C SER A 131 -19.40 19.99 -20.37
N LYS A 132 -20.56 20.67 -20.17
CA LYS A 132 -20.86 21.31 -18.87
C LYS A 132 -20.89 20.28 -17.75
N SER A 133 -21.42 19.08 -18.02
CA SER A 133 -21.43 17.94 -17.09
C SER A 133 -20.02 17.48 -16.72
N ASP A 134 -19.07 17.45 -17.65
CA ASP A 134 -17.68 17.05 -17.36
C ASP A 134 -16.97 18.08 -16.46
N ARG A 135 -17.25 19.37 -16.67
CA ARG A 135 -16.75 20.45 -15.81
C ARG A 135 -17.34 20.36 -14.41
N GLU A 136 -18.63 20.13 -14.29
CA GLU A 136 -19.33 19.98 -13.01
C GLU A 136 -18.86 18.73 -12.27
N LYS A 137 -18.70 17.59 -12.96
CA LYS A 137 -18.10 16.36 -12.39
C LYS A 137 -16.65 16.59 -11.95
N GLY A 138 -15.84 17.30 -12.73
CA GLY A 138 -14.47 17.64 -12.39
C GLY A 138 -14.40 18.57 -11.17
N MET A 139 -15.24 19.59 -11.10
CA MET A 139 -15.37 20.46 -9.93
C MET A 139 -15.93 19.72 -8.73
N PHE A 140 -16.94 18.89 -8.90
CA PHE A 140 -17.54 18.07 -7.86
C PHE A 140 -16.54 17.04 -7.34
N THR A 141 -15.79 16.34 -8.20
CA THR A 141 -14.74 15.40 -7.78
C THR A 141 -13.64 16.11 -7.00
N ASN A 142 -13.20 17.30 -7.42
CA ASN A 142 -12.24 18.12 -6.66
C ASN A 142 -12.81 18.66 -5.36
N LEU A 143 -14.08 19.02 -5.31
CA LEU A 143 -14.75 19.48 -4.08
C LEU A 143 -14.97 18.29 -3.14
N VAL A 144 -15.48 17.18 -3.67
CA VAL A 144 -15.70 15.94 -2.93
C VAL A 144 -14.37 15.38 -2.41
N SER A 145 -13.29 15.38 -3.19
CA SER A 145 -11.97 15.00 -2.67
C SER A 145 -11.46 15.91 -1.54
N LYS A 146 -11.93 17.15 -1.49
CA LYS A 146 -11.60 18.08 -0.38
C LYS A 146 -12.56 18.01 0.81
N ILE A 147 -13.81 17.57 0.61
CA ILE A 147 -14.86 17.54 1.63
C ILE A 147 -15.10 16.13 2.18
N THR A 148 -15.03 15.08 1.33
CA THR A 148 -15.29 13.67 1.72
C THR A 148 -14.16 13.04 2.51
N ILE A 149 -13.23 13.84 2.95
CA ILE A 149 -12.19 13.42 3.88
C ILE A 149 -12.78 13.06 5.26
N SER A 150 -13.94 13.57 5.64
CA SER A 150 -14.49 13.32 6.97
C SER A 150 -15.43 12.12 7.12
N ASP A 151 -16.06 11.60 6.05
CA ASP A 151 -17.17 10.64 6.25
C ASP A 151 -17.31 9.52 5.22
N VAL A 152 -16.31 9.22 4.39
CA VAL A 152 -16.34 7.98 3.65
C VAL A 152 -15.62 6.87 4.45
N GLU A 153 -16.25 6.43 5.52
CA GLU A 153 -16.31 5.00 5.76
C GLU A 153 -16.85 4.41 4.46
N VAL A 154 -15.98 3.80 3.66
CA VAL A 154 -16.44 2.88 2.63
C VAL A 154 -17.10 1.74 3.39
N LYS A 155 -18.38 1.89 3.67
CA LYS A 155 -19.25 0.82 4.12
C LYS A 155 -19.36 -0.21 3.00
N LYS A 156 -18.34 -0.97 2.76
CA LYS A 156 -18.52 -2.37 2.46
C LYS A 156 -18.79 -2.99 3.83
N GLU A 157 -20.04 -3.09 4.19
CA GLU A 157 -20.45 -3.88 5.34
C GLU A 157 -19.93 -5.29 5.09
N SER A 158 -18.78 -5.60 5.68
CA SER A 158 -18.31 -6.97 5.72
C SER A 158 -19.38 -7.72 6.49
N LYS A 159 -20.05 -8.66 5.84
CA LYS A 159 -21.04 -9.54 6.48
C LYS A 159 -20.37 -10.62 7.33
N ILE A 160 -19.05 -10.61 7.46
CA ILE A 160 -18.27 -11.62 8.19
C ILE A 160 -18.12 -11.14 9.63
N SER A 161 -18.85 -11.74 10.54
CA SER A 161 -18.74 -11.43 11.97
C SER A 161 -17.39 -11.89 12.54
N ARG A 162 -16.94 -11.24 13.62
CA ARG A 162 -15.77 -11.65 14.40
C ARG A 162 -15.81 -13.13 14.80
N GLN A 163 -16.97 -13.63 15.25
CA GLN A 163 -17.14 -15.03 15.59
C GLN A 163 -16.93 -15.97 14.38
N SER A 164 -17.39 -15.57 13.20
CA SER A 164 -17.18 -16.34 11.96
C SER A 164 -15.70 -16.41 11.58
N VAL A 165 -14.95 -15.33 11.83
CA VAL A 165 -13.49 -15.31 11.64
C VAL A 165 -12.83 -16.29 12.58
N ARG A 166 -13.13 -16.22 13.88
CA ARG A 166 -12.59 -17.14 14.89
C ARG A 166 -12.87 -18.61 14.53
N ASN A 167 -14.10 -18.92 14.10
CA ASN A 167 -14.47 -20.28 13.68
C ASN A 167 -13.76 -20.76 12.40
N SER A 168 -13.15 -19.86 11.66
CA SER A 168 -12.44 -20.16 10.41
C SER A 168 -10.94 -20.37 10.58
N LEU A 169 -10.40 -20.08 11.76
CA LEU A 169 -8.98 -20.15 12.07
C LEU A 169 -8.72 -21.17 13.18
N THR A 170 -7.50 -21.69 13.22
CA THR A 170 -7.00 -22.58 14.26
C THR A 170 -6.23 -21.80 15.30
N PHE A 171 -6.51 -22.01 16.58
CA PHE A 171 -5.89 -21.36 17.73
C PHE A 171 -5.27 -22.39 18.68
N PRO A 172 -4.16 -22.04 19.39
CA PRO A 172 -3.35 -20.82 19.21
C PRO A 172 -2.60 -20.84 17.88
N CYS A 173 -2.18 -19.66 17.42
CA CYS A 173 -1.30 -19.55 16.26
C CYS A 173 0.14 -19.91 16.65
N GLN A 174 0.51 -21.19 16.53
CA GLN A 174 1.80 -21.71 17.00
C GLN A 174 2.98 -20.92 16.42
N TYR A 175 2.90 -20.51 15.15
CA TYR A 175 3.94 -19.71 14.49
C TYR A 175 4.34 -18.45 15.28
N PHE A 176 3.37 -17.76 15.88
CA PHE A 176 3.66 -16.56 16.67
C PHE A 176 3.99 -16.88 18.13
N VAL A 177 3.46 -17.98 18.69
CA VAL A 177 3.88 -18.49 20.01
C VAL A 177 5.36 -18.84 20.00
N ASP A 178 5.83 -19.54 18.97
CA ASP A 178 7.25 -19.92 18.80
C ASP A 178 8.16 -18.68 18.61
N ARG A 179 7.58 -17.55 18.22
CA ARG A 179 8.28 -16.25 18.10
C ARG A 179 8.18 -15.39 19.36
N GLY A 180 7.69 -15.94 20.46
CA GLY A 180 7.69 -15.33 21.78
C GLY A 180 6.49 -14.42 22.11
N PHE A 181 5.39 -14.49 21.32
CA PHE A 181 4.15 -13.84 21.70
C PHE A 181 3.29 -14.72 22.59
N SER A 182 2.69 -14.14 23.63
CA SER A 182 1.82 -14.87 24.53
C SER A 182 0.49 -15.28 23.85
N GLU A 183 -0.02 -16.45 24.17
CA GLU A 183 -1.34 -16.91 23.67
C GLU A 183 -2.44 -15.90 24.03
N LYS A 184 -2.33 -15.25 25.19
CA LYS A 184 -3.28 -14.23 25.65
C LYS A 184 -3.36 -13.04 24.69
N ILE A 185 -2.21 -12.55 24.19
CA ILE A 185 -2.21 -11.44 23.25
C ILE A 185 -2.72 -11.86 21.87
N LEU A 186 -2.34 -13.05 21.42
CA LEU A 186 -2.81 -13.61 20.15
C LEU A 186 -4.33 -13.83 20.16
N ASP A 187 -4.88 -14.33 21.26
CA ASP A 187 -6.33 -14.50 21.44
C ASP A 187 -7.07 -13.16 21.48
N LYS A 188 -6.53 -12.16 22.18
CA LYS A 188 -7.10 -10.79 22.23
C LYS A 188 -7.36 -10.24 20.83
N TYR A 189 -6.42 -10.46 19.90
CA TYR A 189 -6.47 -9.95 18.54
C TYR A 189 -6.99 -10.96 17.51
N ASP A 190 -7.50 -12.11 17.93
CA ASP A 190 -8.01 -13.21 17.09
C ASP A 190 -6.98 -13.71 16.07
N ILE A 191 -5.72 -13.76 16.45
CA ILE A 191 -4.64 -14.18 15.57
C ILE A 191 -4.58 -15.70 15.55
N GLY A 192 -4.91 -16.26 14.40
CA GLY A 192 -4.98 -17.71 14.22
C GLY A 192 -4.28 -18.18 12.95
N PHE A 193 -4.19 -19.50 12.81
CA PHE A 193 -3.64 -20.14 11.63
C PHE A 193 -4.76 -20.57 10.67
N CYS A 194 -4.58 -20.32 9.37
CA CYS A 194 -5.51 -20.78 8.34
C CYS A 194 -5.01 -22.08 7.72
N ASP A 195 -5.61 -23.19 8.13
CA ASP A 195 -5.30 -24.56 7.69
C ASP A 195 -6.19 -25.05 6.52
N LYS A 196 -7.11 -24.22 6.04
CA LYS A 196 -8.11 -24.60 5.02
C LYS A 196 -7.60 -24.32 3.60
N PRO A 197 -7.32 -25.36 2.77
CA PRO A 197 -6.69 -25.18 1.45
C PRO A 197 -7.49 -24.32 0.46
N ASN A 198 -8.81 -24.24 0.62
CA ASN A 198 -9.70 -23.46 -0.24
C ASN A 198 -9.84 -21.99 0.16
N LYS A 199 -9.12 -21.54 1.19
CA LYS A 199 -9.16 -20.17 1.66
C LYS A 199 -7.97 -19.37 1.12
N GLU A 200 -8.20 -18.10 0.86
CA GLU A 200 -7.18 -17.17 0.33
C GLU A 200 -5.93 -17.09 1.22
N MET A 201 -6.11 -17.27 2.55
CA MET A 201 -5.04 -17.20 3.54
C MET A 201 -4.47 -18.57 3.93
N TYR A 202 -4.67 -19.57 3.11
CA TYR A 202 -4.12 -20.90 3.37
C TYR A 202 -2.62 -20.88 3.69
N ASN A 203 -2.20 -21.67 4.67
CA ASN A 203 -0.84 -21.75 5.20
C ASN A 203 -0.28 -20.41 5.73
N ARG A 204 -1.15 -19.57 6.29
CA ARG A 204 -0.73 -18.28 6.87
C ARG A 204 -1.19 -18.13 8.30
N ALA A 205 -0.32 -17.52 9.11
CA ALA A 205 -0.72 -16.90 10.36
C ALA A 205 -1.49 -15.62 10.02
N VAL A 206 -2.78 -15.61 10.34
CA VAL A 206 -3.73 -14.57 9.91
C VAL A 206 -3.96 -13.56 11.02
N VAL A 207 -3.87 -12.30 10.66
CA VAL A 207 -4.15 -11.14 11.50
C VAL A 207 -5.42 -10.49 10.97
N PRO A 208 -6.57 -10.66 11.61
CA PRO A 208 -7.81 -9.99 11.25
C PRO A 208 -7.75 -8.51 11.58
N ILE A 209 -8.42 -7.70 10.77
CA ILE A 209 -8.65 -6.29 11.00
C ILE A 209 -10.16 -6.07 11.03
N TYR A 210 -10.66 -5.52 12.13
CA TYR A 210 -12.08 -5.30 12.35
C TYR A 210 -12.46 -3.83 12.17
N ASP A 211 -13.76 -3.59 12.06
CA ASP A 211 -14.36 -2.27 12.11
C ASP A 211 -14.17 -1.60 13.50
N LYS A 212 -14.63 -0.37 13.61
CA LYS A 212 -14.52 0.42 14.85
C LYS A 212 -15.20 -0.21 16.08
N ASP A 213 -16.19 -1.06 15.86
CA ASP A 213 -16.95 -1.72 16.92
C ASP A 213 -16.44 -3.15 17.20
N HIS A 214 -15.38 -3.58 16.49
CA HIS A 214 -14.77 -4.92 16.57
C HIS A 214 -15.76 -6.06 16.30
N SER A 215 -16.78 -5.78 15.52
CA SER A 215 -17.88 -6.70 15.26
C SER A 215 -17.74 -7.41 13.92
N TYR A 216 -17.25 -6.72 12.92
CA TYR A 216 -17.15 -7.23 11.56
C TYR A 216 -15.75 -7.07 10.96
N LEU A 217 -15.35 -8.07 10.17
CA LEU A 217 -14.07 -8.08 9.47
C LEU A 217 -14.05 -7.04 8.35
N VAL A 218 -13.10 -6.13 8.35
CA VAL A 218 -12.85 -5.20 7.23
C VAL A 218 -11.74 -5.70 6.32
N GLY A 219 -10.89 -6.56 6.81
CA GLY A 219 -9.82 -7.21 6.05
C GLY A 219 -8.92 -8.06 6.91
N CYS A 220 -7.96 -8.70 6.29
CA CYS A 220 -6.93 -9.43 7.02
C CYS A 220 -5.59 -9.35 6.31
N THR A 221 -4.52 -9.50 7.09
CA THR A 221 -3.19 -9.77 6.57
C THR A 221 -2.69 -11.11 7.07
N GLY A 222 -1.90 -11.82 6.27
CA GLY A 222 -1.41 -13.14 6.62
C GLY A 222 0.10 -13.27 6.45
N ARG A 223 0.80 -13.67 7.50
CA ARG A 223 2.22 -13.99 7.50
C ARG A 223 2.42 -15.42 7.02
N MET A 224 3.28 -15.65 6.04
CA MET A 224 3.66 -17.01 5.62
C MET A 224 4.39 -17.70 6.77
N ILE A 225 3.97 -18.94 7.09
CA ILE A 225 4.55 -19.71 8.18
C ILE A 225 5.88 -20.38 7.82
N PHE A 226 6.14 -20.59 6.53
CA PHE A 226 7.40 -21.17 6.07
C PHE A 226 8.55 -20.19 6.21
N ASP A 227 9.74 -20.71 6.50
CA ASP A 227 10.96 -19.92 6.51
C ASP A 227 11.38 -19.51 5.08
N LYS A 228 12.25 -18.51 5.00
CA LYS A 228 12.81 -18.07 3.75
C LYS A 228 13.79 -19.12 3.21
N CYS A 229 13.59 -19.57 1.98
CA CYS A 229 14.45 -20.56 1.36
C CYS A 229 15.81 -19.97 0.98
N ASP A 230 16.89 -20.58 1.44
CA ASP A 230 18.27 -20.17 1.14
C ASP A 230 18.64 -20.30 -0.34
N LYS A 231 17.98 -21.24 -1.07
CA LYS A 231 18.27 -21.49 -2.49
C LYS A 231 17.62 -20.49 -3.42
N CYS A 232 16.34 -20.13 -3.19
CA CYS A 232 15.58 -19.26 -4.08
C CYS A 232 15.21 -17.89 -3.45
N ASN A 233 15.62 -17.66 -2.21
CA ASN A 233 15.36 -16.42 -1.46
C ASN A 233 13.86 -16.04 -1.35
N SER A 234 12.98 -17.05 -1.47
CA SER A 234 11.52 -16.91 -1.43
C SER A 234 10.92 -17.86 -0.39
N TYR A 235 9.61 -17.77 -0.17
CA TYR A 235 8.87 -18.61 0.77
C TYR A 235 8.12 -19.71 0.03
N HIS A 236 8.27 -20.96 0.44
CA HIS A 236 7.53 -22.10 -0.08
C HIS A 236 7.61 -23.27 0.92
N ASP A 237 6.78 -24.29 0.72
CA ASP A 237 6.85 -25.51 1.53
C ASP A 237 8.16 -26.27 1.23
N TYR A 238 8.90 -26.61 2.29
CA TYR A 238 10.17 -27.34 2.22
C TYR A 238 10.03 -28.85 2.09
N SER A 239 8.84 -29.39 2.21
CA SER A 239 8.60 -30.84 2.08
C SER A 239 9.00 -31.40 0.71
N ASN A 240 9.24 -30.54 -0.26
CA ASN A 240 9.63 -30.85 -1.62
C ASN A 240 10.85 -30.05 -2.09
N THR A 241 11.44 -30.46 -3.20
CA THR A 241 12.55 -29.75 -3.86
C THR A 241 12.20 -28.29 -4.11
N CYS A 242 13.16 -27.38 -3.82
CA CYS A 242 12.99 -25.96 -4.07
C CYS A 242 12.54 -25.70 -5.52
N PRO A 243 11.41 -25.00 -5.75
CA PRO A 243 10.87 -24.74 -7.09
C PRO A 243 11.61 -23.58 -7.77
N SER A 244 12.93 -23.45 -7.60
CA SER A 244 13.75 -22.34 -8.09
C SER A 244 13.63 -22.09 -9.60
N SER A 245 13.34 -23.14 -10.37
CA SER A 245 13.15 -23.07 -11.84
C SER A 245 11.68 -22.88 -12.26
N GLN A 246 10.73 -23.03 -11.35
CA GLN A 246 9.30 -22.92 -11.64
C GLN A 246 8.66 -21.94 -10.66
N ASN A 247 8.37 -20.73 -11.10
CA ASN A 247 7.75 -19.66 -10.29
C ASN A 247 6.35 -19.99 -9.71
N LYS A 248 5.88 -21.22 -9.82
CA LYS A 248 4.50 -21.61 -9.54
C LYS A 248 4.11 -21.65 -8.05
N TRP A 249 5.05 -21.68 -7.09
CA TRP A 249 4.77 -21.96 -5.69
C TRP A 249 5.48 -21.03 -4.70
N LYS A 250 5.83 -19.83 -5.14
CA LYS A 250 6.47 -18.83 -4.28
C LYS A 250 5.42 -17.95 -3.60
N TYR A 251 5.53 -17.83 -2.29
CA TYR A 251 4.63 -17.01 -1.49
C TYR A 251 5.31 -15.71 -1.08
N SER A 252 4.54 -14.64 -0.96
CA SER A 252 5.01 -13.41 -0.32
C SER A 252 5.12 -13.60 1.20
N LYS A 253 6.08 -12.92 1.85
CA LYS A 253 6.26 -12.90 3.30
C LYS A 253 4.96 -12.51 4.00
N TRP A 254 4.35 -11.39 3.57
CA TRP A 254 3.05 -10.91 3.99
C TRP A 254 2.11 -10.80 2.80
N LYS A 255 0.84 -11.08 3.02
CA LYS A 255 -0.22 -10.95 2.02
C LYS A 255 -1.44 -10.32 2.68
N HIS A 256 -2.00 -9.29 2.06
CA HIS A 256 -3.34 -8.81 2.38
C HIS A 256 -4.38 -9.59 1.59
N ASN A 257 -5.58 -9.77 2.15
CA ASN A 257 -6.67 -10.30 1.35
C ASN A 257 -7.07 -9.33 0.24
N PHE A 258 -7.65 -9.85 -0.83
CA PHE A 258 -7.85 -9.14 -2.10
C PHE A 258 -8.56 -7.78 -1.98
N GLU A 259 -9.54 -7.69 -1.08
CA GLU A 259 -10.33 -6.45 -0.93
C GLU A 259 -9.75 -5.46 0.10
N PHE A 260 -8.78 -5.88 0.90
CA PHE A 260 -8.23 -5.04 1.96
C PHE A 260 -7.23 -4.02 1.43
N LYS A 261 -7.56 -2.75 1.63
CA LYS A 261 -6.69 -1.61 1.31
C LYS A 261 -6.03 -1.11 2.59
N SER A 262 -4.89 -1.70 2.97
CA SER A 262 -4.16 -1.38 4.21
C SER A 262 -3.89 0.13 4.40
N GLN A 263 -3.67 0.85 3.32
CA GLN A 263 -3.48 2.30 3.32
C GLN A 263 -4.68 3.12 3.83
N ASN A 264 -5.86 2.52 3.97
CA ASN A 264 -7.05 3.18 4.50
C ASN A 264 -7.25 2.94 6.00
N TYR A 265 -6.40 2.13 6.63
CA TYR A 265 -6.55 1.71 8.01
C TYR A 265 -5.26 1.87 8.79
N LEU A 266 -5.38 2.11 10.09
CA LEU A 266 -4.33 1.93 11.08
C LEU A 266 -4.69 0.73 11.94
N TYR A 267 -3.80 -0.25 12.00
CA TYR A 267 -4.00 -1.40 12.87
C TYR A 267 -4.08 -0.95 14.33
N ASN A 268 -4.97 -1.54 15.09
CA ASN A 268 -5.20 -1.26 16.51
C ASN A 268 -5.80 0.12 16.86
N LEU A 269 -6.10 0.99 15.90
CA LEU A 269 -6.54 2.35 16.20
C LEU A 269 -7.74 2.40 17.16
N TRP A 270 -8.74 1.55 16.95
CA TRP A 270 -9.97 1.60 17.72
C TRP A 270 -9.80 1.03 19.14
N PHE A 271 -8.92 0.05 19.35
CA PHE A 271 -8.52 -0.38 20.69
C PHE A 271 -7.66 0.66 21.40
N ALA A 272 -6.78 1.32 20.67
CA ALA A 272 -5.85 2.31 21.19
C ALA A 272 -6.51 3.66 21.46
N LYS A 273 -7.67 3.96 20.87
CA LYS A 273 -8.26 5.31 20.82
C LYS A 273 -8.45 5.94 22.21
N ASP A 274 -9.02 5.21 23.15
CA ASP A 274 -9.26 5.72 24.50
C ASP A 274 -7.94 5.97 25.26
N HIS A 275 -6.94 5.11 25.04
CA HIS A 275 -5.60 5.29 25.59
C HIS A 275 -4.85 6.46 24.94
N ILE A 276 -5.03 6.67 23.63
CA ILE A 276 -4.50 7.84 22.92
C ILE A 276 -5.11 9.12 23.47
N LEU A 277 -6.43 9.15 23.64
CA LEU A 277 -7.15 10.31 24.20
C LEU A 277 -6.69 10.60 25.64
N ALA A 278 -6.54 9.58 26.48
CA ALA A 278 -6.12 9.74 27.87
C ALA A 278 -4.66 10.25 28.00
N SER A 279 -3.78 9.84 27.07
CA SER A 279 -2.34 10.22 27.09
C SER A 279 -2.02 11.37 26.14
N ASN A 280 -2.95 11.81 25.29
CA ASN A 280 -2.71 12.72 24.16
C ASN A 280 -1.55 12.28 23.26
N THR A 281 -1.18 11.00 23.30
CA THR A 281 0.03 10.48 22.64
C THR A 281 -0.31 9.19 21.88
N VAL A 282 0.17 9.08 20.66
CA VAL A 282 0.12 7.85 19.85
C VAL A 282 1.52 7.35 19.53
N VAL A 283 1.71 6.05 19.65
CA VAL A 283 2.94 5.35 19.21
C VAL A 283 2.67 4.74 17.85
N VAL A 284 3.41 5.16 16.83
CA VAL A 284 3.27 4.69 15.44
C VAL A 284 4.39 3.71 15.12
N VAL A 285 4.02 2.50 14.72
CA VAL A 285 4.93 1.41 14.34
C VAL A 285 4.61 0.90 12.92
N GLU A 286 5.48 0.05 12.36
CA GLU A 286 5.29 -0.45 11.00
C GLU A 286 4.34 -1.65 10.93
N SER A 287 4.49 -2.61 11.85
CA SER A 287 3.82 -3.90 11.77
C SER A 287 2.88 -4.19 12.95
N PRO A 288 1.85 -5.04 12.76
CA PRO A 288 1.00 -5.53 13.85
C PRO A 288 1.78 -6.21 14.99
N GLY A 289 2.86 -6.93 14.69
CA GLY A 289 3.69 -7.60 15.70
C GLY A 289 4.30 -6.62 16.70
N ASN A 290 4.72 -5.45 16.23
CA ASN A 290 5.26 -4.40 17.09
C ASN A 290 4.17 -3.85 18.03
N VAL A 291 2.91 -3.75 17.58
CA VAL A 291 1.77 -3.37 18.45
C VAL A 291 1.55 -4.41 19.55
N TRP A 292 1.57 -5.72 19.22
CA TRP A 292 1.39 -6.76 20.22
C TRP A 292 2.47 -6.74 21.27
N LYS A 293 3.71 -6.51 20.84
CA LYS A 293 4.86 -6.41 21.74
C LYS A 293 4.74 -5.25 22.71
N LEU A 294 4.31 -4.09 22.24
CA LEU A 294 4.02 -2.93 23.08
C LEU A 294 2.85 -3.20 24.03
N GLU A 295 1.79 -3.83 23.55
CA GLU A 295 0.61 -4.20 24.34
C GLU A 295 0.95 -5.16 25.49
N GLU A 296 1.81 -6.17 25.25
CA GLU A 296 2.35 -7.07 26.29
C GLU A 296 3.09 -6.32 27.41
N ASN A 297 3.60 -5.14 27.10
CA ASN A 297 4.33 -4.29 28.04
C ASN A 297 3.47 -3.11 28.58
N ASN A 298 2.14 -3.22 28.50
CA ASN A 298 1.17 -2.22 28.95
C ASN A 298 1.28 -0.86 28.25
N ILE A 299 1.70 -0.83 26.98
CA ILE A 299 1.68 0.33 26.11
C ILE A 299 0.51 0.15 25.14
N HIS A 300 -0.66 0.72 25.49
CA HIS A 300 -1.94 0.46 24.82
C HIS A 300 -2.29 1.48 23.74
N ASN A 301 -1.53 2.55 23.60
CA ASN A 301 -1.76 3.67 22.67
C ASN A 301 -0.95 3.55 21.38
N SER A 302 -0.65 2.32 20.94
CA SER A 302 0.12 2.05 19.73
C SER A 302 -0.74 1.67 18.54
N VAL A 303 -0.31 2.07 17.33
CA VAL A 303 -0.97 1.74 16.05
C VAL A 303 0.06 1.36 14.99
N ALA A 304 -0.32 0.49 14.03
CA ALA A 304 0.58 0.13 12.94
C ALA A 304 0.05 0.55 11.56
N MET A 305 1.01 0.88 10.66
CA MET A 305 0.75 1.38 9.31
C MET A 305 0.61 0.26 8.26
N PHE A 306 0.94 -0.98 8.56
CA PHE A 306 1.07 -2.11 7.62
C PHE A 306 2.22 -1.95 6.59
N GLY A 307 3.25 -1.21 6.91
CA GLY A 307 4.43 -0.99 6.06
C GLY A 307 5.16 0.29 6.42
N SER A 308 6.12 0.67 5.59
CA SER A 308 7.09 1.74 5.84
C SER A 308 6.63 3.13 5.32
N SER A 309 5.33 3.38 5.15
CA SER A 309 4.86 4.71 4.72
C SER A 309 3.49 5.03 5.27
N LEU A 310 3.34 6.24 5.80
CA LEU A 310 2.06 6.79 6.24
C LEU A 310 1.29 7.36 5.04
N SER A 311 0.13 6.79 4.73
CA SER A 311 -0.76 7.32 3.70
C SER A 311 -1.49 8.59 4.17
N ASP A 312 -2.08 9.36 3.26
CA ASP A 312 -2.86 10.53 3.64
C ASP A 312 -4.13 10.14 4.40
N ARG A 313 -4.72 8.98 4.07
CA ARG A 313 -5.86 8.45 4.80
C ARG A 313 -5.50 8.01 6.22
N GLN A 314 -4.37 7.37 6.40
CA GLN A 314 -3.86 7.00 7.74
C GLN A 314 -3.54 8.24 8.58
N LYS A 315 -2.95 9.28 7.95
CA LYS A 315 -2.74 10.56 8.65
C LYS A 315 -4.05 11.16 9.16
N MET A 316 -5.10 11.14 8.34
CA MET A 316 -6.41 11.63 8.77
C MET A 316 -7.01 10.82 9.93
N LEU A 317 -6.79 9.49 9.94
CA LEU A 317 -7.19 8.67 11.08
C LEU A 317 -6.41 9.06 12.35
N LEU A 318 -5.12 9.39 12.24
CA LEU A 318 -4.35 9.97 13.34
C LEU A 318 -4.92 11.32 13.76
N ASP A 319 -5.24 12.21 12.82
CA ASP A 319 -5.83 13.53 13.10
C ASP A 319 -7.17 13.41 13.86
N SER A 320 -7.93 12.34 13.63
CA SER A 320 -9.18 12.05 14.33
C SER A 320 -9.01 11.31 15.66
N SER A 321 -7.79 10.90 16.01
CA SER A 321 -7.52 10.10 17.21
C SER A 321 -7.49 10.91 18.52
N GLY A 322 -7.34 12.24 18.43
CA GLY A 322 -7.16 13.12 19.57
C GLY A 322 -5.71 13.21 20.08
N ALA A 323 -4.75 12.58 19.39
CA ALA A 323 -3.34 12.69 19.74
C ALA A 323 -2.81 14.12 19.51
N MET A 324 -1.96 14.58 20.38
CA MET A 324 -1.15 15.80 20.23
C MET A 324 0.33 15.48 20.02
N ASN A 325 0.76 14.30 20.48
CA ASN A 325 2.11 13.82 20.37
C ASN A 325 2.15 12.53 19.55
N ILE A 326 3.19 12.38 18.72
CA ILE A 326 3.50 11.14 17.99
C ILE A 326 4.88 10.67 18.39
N ILE A 327 4.98 9.41 18.83
CA ILE A 327 6.25 8.68 18.96
C ILE A 327 6.34 7.76 17.75
N ILE A 328 7.37 7.92 16.94
CA ILE A 328 7.63 7.12 15.75
C ILE A 328 8.65 6.05 16.10
N LEU A 329 8.26 4.78 16.03
CA LEU A 329 9.10 3.61 16.25
C LEU A 329 9.09 2.73 14.99
N THR A 330 9.77 3.20 13.96
CA THR A 330 10.02 2.43 12.73
C THR A 330 11.20 1.48 12.91
N ASP A 331 11.37 0.55 11.97
CA ASP A 331 12.51 -0.37 11.99
C ASP A 331 13.84 0.40 11.92
N ASN A 332 14.86 -0.10 12.60
CA ASN A 332 16.17 0.56 12.74
C ASN A 332 17.08 0.25 11.54
N ASP A 333 16.53 0.37 10.33
CA ASP A 333 17.23 0.23 9.07
C ASP A 333 17.05 1.47 8.17
N GLU A 334 17.68 1.48 7.00
CA GLU A 334 17.57 2.61 6.07
C GLU A 334 16.13 2.87 5.61
N ALA A 335 15.32 1.82 5.45
CA ALA A 335 13.92 1.93 5.04
C ALA A 335 13.06 2.54 6.16
N GLY A 336 13.27 2.11 7.40
CA GLY A 336 12.60 2.64 8.58
C GLY A 336 12.99 4.10 8.88
N GLN A 337 14.26 4.47 8.67
CA GLN A 337 14.68 5.87 8.78
C GLN A 337 13.99 6.77 7.75
N LYS A 338 13.89 6.32 6.49
CA LYS A 338 13.13 7.02 5.45
C LYS A 338 11.63 7.11 5.78
N ALA A 339 11.08 6.06 6.38
CA ALA A 339 9.71 6.05 6.87
C ALA A 339 9.50 7.09 7.96
N ALA A 340 10.38 7.14 8.97
CA ALA A 340 10.33 8.11 10.06
C ALA A 340 10.38 9.55 9.55
N GLU A 341 11.27 9.86 8.63
CA GLU A 341 11.35 11.21 8.02
C GLU A 341 10.10 11.54 7.19
N GLN A 342 9.53 10.57 6.47
CA GLN A 342 8.29 10.76 5.73
C GLN A 342 7.10 11.05 6.67
N ILE A 343 6.97 10.32 7.78
CA ILE A 343 5.94 10.54 8.80
C ILE A 343 6.13 11.91 9.43
N LYS A 344 7.37 12.24 9.83
CA LYS A 344 7.71 13.54 10.40
C LYS A 344 7.34 14.69 9.46
N SER A 345 7.71 14.61 8.19
CA SER A 345 7.37 15.62 7.19
C SER A 345 5.87 15.84 7.06
N LYS A 346 5.06 14.77 7.10
CA LYS A 346 3.60 14.86 7.01
C LYS A 346 2.93 15.38 8.29
N CYS A 347 3.53 15.14 9.45
CA CYS A 347 2.90 15.34 10.74
C CYS A 347 3.41 16.54 11.53
N GLN A 348 4.61 17.07 11.22
CA GLN A 348 5.29 18.11 12.01
C GLN A 348 4.50 19.42 12.22
N ASN A 349 3.58 19.75 11.32
CA ASN A 349 2.77 20.95 11.44
C ASN A 349 1.54 20.75 12.35
N THR A 350 1.25 19.52 12.76
CA THR A 350 0.07 19.17 13.55
C THR A 350 0.42 18.60 14.92
N TYR A 351 1.55 17.90 15.02
CA TYR A 351 1.92 17.11 16.18
C TYR A 351 3.31 17.49 16.70
N ARG A 352 3.50 17.31 18.01
CA ARG A 352 4.83 17.20 18.58
C ARG A 352 5.36 15.80 18.30
N ILE A 353 6.55 15.69 17.68
CA ILE A 353 7.07 14.42 17.15
C ILE A 353 8.32 14.02 17.92
N PHE A 354 8.38 12.74 18.29
CA PHE A 354 9.51 12.08 18.92
C PHE A 354 9.93 10.88 18.09
N ILE A 355 11.22 10.76 17.79
CA ILE A 355 11.82 9.65 17.06
C ILE A 355 12.95 9.11 17.94
N PRO A 356 12.63 8.25 18.92
CA PRO A 356 13.67 7.67 19.78
C PRO A 356 14.46 6.63 18.99
N GLN A 357 15.73 6.50 19.33
CA GLN A 357 16.53 5.36 18.92
C GLN A 357 16.28 4.19 19.86
N ILE A 358 16.11 3.01 19.30
CA ILE A 358 15.97 1.74 20.04
C ILE A 358 17.19 0.87 19.80
N SER A 359 17.52 0.04 20.78
CA SER A 359 18.71 -0.83 20.75
C SER A 359 18.60 -2.01 19.79
N LYS A 360 17.38 -2.36 19.37
CA LYS A 360 17.08 -3.51 18.50
C LYS A 360 16.71 -3.07 17.08
N PRO A 361 16.75 -4.00 16.11
CA PRO A 361 16.32 -3.73 14.74
C PRO A 361 14.87 -3.26 14.64
N ASP A 362 13.98 -3.79 15.44
CA ASP A 362 12.58 -3.36 15.56
C ASP A 362 12.04 -3.63 16.98
N VAL A 363 10.87 -3.07 17.28
CA VAL A 363 10.19 -3.25 18.57
C VAL A 363 9.82 -4.71 18.84
N GLY A 364 9.53 -5.49 17.80
CA GLY A 364 9.17 -6.90 17.92
C GLY A 364 10.31 -7.78 18.44
N GLU A 365 11.55 -7.36 18.27
CA GLU A 365 12.74 -8.05 18.76
C GLU A 365 13.20 -7.59 20.17
N MET A 366 12.59 -6.53 20.73
CA MET A 366 12.91 -6.04 22.06
C MET A 366 12.39 -6.97 23.14
N THR A 367 13.17 -7.10 24.22
CA THR A 367 12.71 -7.71 25.47
C THR A 367 11.82 -6.76 26.26
N SER A 368 11.07 -7.29 27.23
CA SER A 368 10.27 -6.45 28.13
C SER A 368 11.11 -5.47 28.95
N GLU A 369 12.33 -5.85 29.31
CA GLU A 369 13.28 -5.01 30.04
C GLU A 369 13.73 -3.83 29.15
N GLU A 370 14.10 -4.08 27.90
CA GLU A 370 14.50 -3.04 26.94
C GLU A 370 13.34 -2.07 26.66
N ILE A 371 12.11 -2.55 26.49
CA ILE A 371 10.91 -1.69 26.32
C ILE A 371 10.69 -0.81 27.56
N ASN A 372 10.81 -1.38 28.75
CA ASN A 372 10.64 -0.64 30.00
C ASN A 372 11.74 0.43 30.21
N ASN A 373 12.95 0.17 29.74
CA ASN A 373 14.07 1.09 29.91
C ASN A 373 14.17 2.15 28.80
N GLU A 374 13.79 1.81 27.56
CA GLU A 374 13.99 2.68 26.40
C GLU A 374 12.71 3.42 25.95
N ILE A 375 11.54 2.77 26.05
CA ILE A 375 10.28 3.32 25.50
C ILE A 375 9.39 3.94 26.59
N LYS A 376 9.18 3.25 27.71
CA LYS A 376 8.30 3.76 28.78
C LYS A 376 8.72 5.10 29.36
N PRO A 377 9.99 5.38 29.64
CA PRO A 377 10.39 6.67 30.18
C PRO A 377 10.10 7.84 29.23
N LEU A 378 10.01 7.59 27.93
CA LEU A 378 9.60 8.61 26.96
C LEU A 378 8.12 8.93 27.09
N LEU A 379 7.29 7.91 27.24
CA LEU A 379 5.85 8.09 27.45
C LEU A 379 5.57 8.87 28.76
N GLU A 380 6.27 8.53 29.83
CA GLU A 380 6.14 9.21 31.12
C GLU A 380 6.60 10.68 31.11
N ARG A 381 7.55 11.05 30.25
CA ARG A 381 8.03 12.43 30.11
C ARG A 381 7.11 13.31 29.24
N ILE A 382 6.27 12.69 28.44
CA ILE A 382 5.36 13.39 27.53
C ILE A 382 4.01 13.63 28.19
N LEU A 383 3.64 12.79 29.16
CA LEU A 383 2.48 12.96 30.03
C LEU A 383 2.72 14.06 31.06
#